data_ff12786fbecb0214f8f2b44f73e5fb70
#
_entry.id   ff12786fbecb0214f8f2b44f73e5fb70
#
_cell.length_a   1.000
_cell.length_b   1.000
_cell.length_c   1.000
_cell.angle_alpha   90.00
_cell.angle_beta   90.00
_cell.angle_gamma   90.00
#
_symmetry.space_group_name_H-M   'P 1'
#
loop_
_entity.id
_entity.type
_entity.pdbx_description
1 polymer ?
#
loop_
_entity_poly.entity_id
_entity_poly.type
_entity_poly.pdbx_seq_one_letter_code
_entity_poly.pdbx_strand_id
1 'polypeptide(L)'
;KKREAIIIRTLPNTKDKLNRQYAHTNPPYLSEAAAIYLRNKGVKHLLVDMPSVDKENDDGKLLAHKAFWDVDGEMRLDATITQLIYVPNKVDDGKYIFRFY
;
A
#
# COMPACT_ATOMS: atom_id res chain seq x y z
N LYS A 1 -8.29 -18.57 2.17
CA LYS A 1 -6.85 -18.76 2.37
C LYS A 1 -6.19 -17.44 2.75
N LYS A 2 -5.36 -17.47 3.77
CA LYS A 2 -4.69 -16.30 4.31
C LYS A 2 -3.56 -15.81 3.40
N ARG A 3 -3.46 -14.51 3.19
CA ARG A 3 -2.37 -13.87 2.45
C ARG A 3 -1.58 -12.99 3.40
N GLU A 4 -0.28 -13.21 3.52
CA GLU A 4 0.55 -12.38 4.38
C GLU A 4 1.06 -11.13 3.67
N ALA A 5 1.22 -11.18 2.35
CA ALA A 5 1.69 -10.04 1.56
C ALA A 5 0.75 -9.76 0.41
N ILE A 6 0.53 -8.48 0.13
CA ILE A 6 -0.26 -8.01 -1.00
C ILE A 6 0.51 -6.90 -1.70
N ILE A 7 0.56 -6.98 -3.03
CA ILE A 7 1.10 -5.92 -3.88
C ILE A 7 -0.07 -5.30 -4.63
N ILE A 8 -0.22 -3.98 -4.49
CA ILE A 8 -1.27 -3.24 -5.19
C ILE A 8 -0.64 -2.34 -6.24
N ARG A 9 -1.11 -2.51 -7.47
CA ARG A 9 -0.68 -1.70 -8.61
C ARG A 9 -1.88 -0.87 -9.08
N THR A 10 -1.70 0.45 -9.15
CA THR A 10 -2.75 1.35 -9.62
C THR A 10 -2.69 1.51 -11.13
N LEU A 11 -3.83 1.86 -11.72
CA LEU A 11 -3.96 2.11 -13.15
C LEU A 11 -4.25 3.59 -13.39
N PRO A 12 -3.81 4.14 -14.52
CA PRO A 12 -2.99 3.51 -15.57
C PRO A 12 -1.57 3.26 -15.10
N ASN A 13 -0.98 2.15 -15.52
CA ASN A 13 0.36 1.75 -15.12
C ASN A 13 1.37 2.10 -16.19
N THR A 14 1.67 3.37 -16.33
CA THR A 14 2.58 3.88 -17.35
C THR A 14 4.02 3.90 -16.84
N LYS A 15 5.00 3.81 -17.77
CA LYS A 15 6.42 3.78 -17.41
C LYS A 15 6.90 5.06 -16.74
N ASP A 16 6.20 6.18 -16.94
CA ASP A 16 6.57 7.45 -16.32
C ASP A 16 6.43 7.42 -14.80
N LYS A 17 5.77 6.41 -14.23
CA LYS A 17 5.75 6.20 -12.78
C LYS A 17 7.15 6.09 -12.17
N LEU A 18 8.12 5.62 -12.96
CA LEU A 18 9.51 5.52 -12.50
C LEU A 18 10.13 6.87 -12.19
N ASN A 19 9.66 7.93 -12.85
CA ASN A 19 10.22 9.28 -12.73
C ASN A 19 9.21 10.34 -12.34
N ARG A 20 7.99 9.93 -11.96
CA ARG A 20 6.90 10.88 -11.71
C ARG A 20 7.13 11.67 -10.43
N GLN A 21 6.89 12.97 -10.51
CA GLN A 21 6.82 13.86 -9.35
C GLN A 21 5.39 13.87 -8.84
N TYR A 22 5.19 13.36 -7.65
CA TYR A 22 3.83 13.21 -7.08
C TYR A 22 3.39 14.40 -6.22
N ALA A 23 4.33 15.22 -5.75
CA ALA A 23 4.00 16.34 -4.87
C ALA A 23 2.96 17.26 -5.51
N HIS A 24 1.92 17.61 -4.77
CA HIS A 24 0.82 18.51 -5.18
C HIS A 24 -0.01 17.98 -6.37
N THR A 25 0.02 16.67 -6.63
CA THR A 25 -0.74 16.05 -7.73
C THR A 25 -1.98 15.29 -7.27
N ASN A 26 -2.22 15.24 -5.96
CA ASN A 26 -3.32 14.49 -5.36
C ASN A 26 -3.35 13.03 -5.86
N PRO A 27 -2.26 12.27 -5.62
CA PRO A 27 -2.15 10.90 -6.14
C PRO A 27 -3.15 9.93 -5.49
N PRO A 28 -3.32 8.74 -6.06
CA PRO A 28 -4.18 7.72 -5.46
C PRO A 28 -3.75 7.37 -4.03
N TYR A 29 -4.70 6.92 -3.24
CA TYR A 29 -4.45 6.51 -1.85
C TYR A 29 -5.47 5.44 -1.45
N LEU A 30 -5.24 4.79 -0.30
CA LEU A 30 -6.17 3.83 0.29
C LEU A 30 -7.08 4.53 1.29
N SER A 31 -8.37 4.16 1.29
CA SER A 31 -9.27 4.60 2.35
C SER A 31 -8.93 3.90 3.65
N GLU A 32 -9.36 4.49 4.76
CA GLU A 32 -9.25 3.86 6.07
C GLU A 32 -9.95 2.49 6.07
N ALA A 33 -11.14 2.41 5.48
CA ALA A 33 -11.89 1.17 5.41
C ALA A 33 -11.14 0.08 4.64
N ALA A 34 -10.46 0.43 3.56
CA ALA A 34 -9.66 -0.53 2.79
C ALA A 34 -8.49 -1.04 3.63
N ALA A 35 -7.83 -0.17 4.37
CA ALA A 35 -6.72 -0.57 5.24
C ALA A 35 -7.18 -1.51 6.34
N ILE A 36 -8.33 -1.25 6.95
CA ILE A 36 -8.94 -2.13 7.95
C ILE A 36 -9.26 -3.49 7.34
N TYR A 37 -9.82 -3.50 6.14
CA TYR A 37 -10.15 -4.74 5.44
C TYR A 37 -8.90 -5.62 5.24
N LEU A 38 -7.81 -5.02 4.76
CA LEU A 38 -6.56 -5.75 4.55
C LEU A 38 -6.00 -6.28 5.87
N ARG A 39 -6.02 -5.46 6.91
CA ARG A 39 -5.60 -5.89 8.25
C ARG A 39 -6.39 -7.10 8.73
N ASN A 40 -7.72 -7.05 8.58
CA ASN A 40 -8.59 -8.12 9.04
C ASN A 40 -8.42 -9.41 8.23
N LYS A 41 -7.93 -9.32 7.00
CA LYS A 41 -7.59 -10.48 6.19
C LYS A 41 -6.23 -11.08 6.52
N GLY A 42 -5.51 -10.50 7.47
CA GLY A 42 -4.23 -11.02 7.93
C GLY A 42 -3.04 -10.58 7.09
N VAL A 43 -3.19 -9.53 6.28
CA VAL A 43 -2.08 -8.98 5.50
C VAL A 43 -1.08 -8.34 6.45
N LYS A 44 0.17 -8.78 6.40
CA LYS A 44 1.27 -8.22 7.19
C LYS A 44 2.15 -7.28 6.37
N HIS A 45 2.31 -7.56 5.09
CA HIS A 45 3.20 -6.79 4.24
C HIS A 45 2.42 -6.21 3.07
N LEU A 46 2.25 -4.90 3.10
CA LEU A 46 1.51 -4.16 2.08
C LEU A 46 2.51 -3.39 1.23
N LEU A 47 2.52 -3.66 -0.08
CA LEU A 47 3.41 -3.01 -1.02
C LEU A 47 2.56 -2.30 -2.07
N VAL A 48 2.80 -1.01 -2.26
CA VAL A 48 1.97 -0.18 -3.14
C VAL A 48 2.84 0.68 -4.05
N ASP A 49 2.32 0.96 -5.24
CA ASP A 49 2.99 1.85 -6.19
C ASP A 49 2.59 3.31 -6.02
N MET A 50 1.79 3.58 -5.00
CA MET A 50 1.41 4.94 -4.61
C MET A 50 2.52 5.58 -3.79
N PRO A 51 2.64 6.93 -3.78
CA PRO A 51 3.64 7.59 -2.93
C PRO A 51 3.32 7.46 -1.44
N SER A 52 2.06 7.26 -1.09
CA SER A 52 1.63 7.00 0.28
C SER A 52 0.33 6.21 0.26
N VAL A 53 0.09 5.40 1.29
CA VAL A 53 -1.22 4.77 1.47
C VAL A 53 -2.26 5.80 1.91
N ASP A 54 -1.81 6.94 2.43
CA ASP A 54 -2.73 8.00 2.84
C ASP A 54 -2.82 9.11 1.81
N LYS A 55 -3.94 9.85 1.86
CA LYS A 55 -4.18 11.00 1.01
C LYS A 55 -3.07 12.03 1.22
N GLU A 56 -2.61 12.66 0.13
CA GLU A 56 -1.52 13.64 0.19
C GLU A 56 -1.82 14.76 1.18
N ASN A 57 -3.03 15.32 1.12
CA ASN A 57 -3.46 16.39 2.01
C ASN A 57 -4.48 15.85 3.02
N ASP A 58 -4.00 15.20 4.06
CA ASP A 58 -4.83 14.50 5.05
C ASP A 58 -4.86 15.20 6.41
N ASP A 59 -4.36 16.42 6.51
CA ASP A 59 -4.26 17.18 7.76
C ASP A 59 -3.42 16.44 8.82
N GLY A 60 -2.50 15.60 8.39
CA GLY A 60 -1.62 14.82 9.27
C GLY A 60 -2.31 13.66 9.98
N LYS A 61 -3.49 13.29 9.55
CA LYS A 61 -4.28 12.24 10.23
C LYS A 61 -3.74 10.83 10.02
N LEU A 62 -3.11 10.55 8.88
CA LEU A 62 -2.52 9.23 8.56
C LEU A 62 -3.50 8.08 8.80
N LEU A 63 -4.74 8.23 8.34
CA LEU A 63 -5.81 7.28 8.65
C LEU A 63 -5.52 5.86 8.19
N ALA A 64 -5.01 5.70 6.95
CA ALA A 64 -4.73 4.36 6.42
C ALA A 64 -3.50 3.73 7.08
N HIS A 65 -2.44 4.49 7.33
CA HIS A 65 -1.28 3.99 8.07
C HIS A 65 -1.69 3.49 9.45
N LYS A 66 -2.39 4.33 10.20
CA LYS A 66 -2.81 4.00 11.57
C LYS A 66 -3.77 2.81 11.59
N ALA A 67 -4.69 2.75 10.63
CA ALA A 67 -5.64 1.65 10.55
C ALA A 67 -4.94 0.32 10.22
N PHE A 68 -4.00 0.34 9.28
CA PHE A 68 -3.29 -0.89 8.89
C PHE A 68 -2.44 -1.42 10.04
N TRP A 69 -1.76 -0.54 10.78
CA TRP A 69 -0.95 -0.94 11.93
C TRP A 69 -1.74 -1.10 13.22
N ASP A 70 -3.02 -0.73 13.24
CA ASP A 70 -3.89 -0.80 14.42
C ASP A 70 -3.30 -0.03 15.61
N VAL A 71 -2.89 1.21 15.35
CA VAL A 71 -2.16 2.04 16.31
C VAL A 71 -2.98 2.30 17.57
N ASP A 72 -4.31 2.50 17.43
CA ASP A 72 -5.19 2.79 18.54
C ASP A 72 -5.72 1.53 19.25
N GLY A 73 -5.37 0.36 18.75
CA GLY A 73 -5.70 -0.92 19.33
C GLY A 73 -4.45 -1.67 19.76
N GLU A 74 -4.29 -2.88 19.26
CA GLU A 74 -3.09 -3.69 19.50
C GLU A 74 -2.14 -3.52 18.32
N MET A 75 -1.16 -2.64 18.49
CA MET A 75 -0.26 -2.26 17.40
C MET A 75 0.50 -3.45 16.83
N ARG A 76 0.44 -3.60 15.50
CA ARG A 76 1.02 -4.71 14.76
C ARG A 76 2.48 -4.41 14.41
N LEU A 77 3.39 -4.75 15.31
CA LEU A 77 4.81 -4.42 15.18
C LEU A 77 5.52 -5.17 14.05
N ASP A 78 4.96 -6.29 13.58
CA ASP A 78 5.51 -7.10 12.51
C ASP A 78 4.93 -6.76 11.13
N ALA A 79 4.03 -5.78 11.04
CA ALA A 79 3.44 -5.37 9.77
C ALA A 79 4.27 -4.28 9.11
N THR A 80 4.36 -4.32 7.78
CA THR A 80 5.14 -3.34 7.01
C THR A 80 4.31 -2.74 5.89
N ILE A 81 4.64 -1.49 5.54
CA ILE A 81 4.10 -0.81 4.36
C ILE A 81 5.29 -0.37 3.52
N THR A 82 5.33 -0.81 2.26
CA THR A 82 6.35 -0.38 1.30
C THR A 82 5.66 0.43 0.21
N GLN A 83 6.13 1.65 0.00
CA GLN A 83 5.51 2.60 -0.91
C GLN A 83 6.43 2.89 -2.10
N LEU A 84 5.88 3.47 -3.16
CA LEU A 84 6.61 3.88 -4.35
C LEU A 84 7.32 2.71 -5.06
N ILE A 85 6.77 1.52 -5.00
CA ILE A 85 7.27 0.42 -5.83
C ILE A 85 6.78 0.63 -7.28
N TYR A 86 7.42 -0.04 -8.22
CA TYR A 86 6.95 -0.09 -9.60
C TYR A 86 6.81 -1.54 -10.04
N VAL A 87 5.61 -1.91 -10.49
CA VAL A 87 5.34 -3.27 -10.99
C VAL A 87 5.10 -3.16 -12.50
N PRO A 88 6.05 -3.61 -13.33
CA PRO A 88 5.89 -3.53 -14.79
C PRO A 88 4.65 -4.24 -15.30
N ASN A 89 4.12 -3.77 -16.44
CA ASN A 89 2.93 -4.36 -17.05
C ASN A 89 3.10 -5.83 -17.44
N LYS A 90 4.34 -6.27 -17.68
CA LYS A 90 4.62 -7.68 -18.00
C LYS A 90 4.40 -8.62 -16.83
N VAL A 91 4.32 -8.10 -15.61
CA VAL A 91 4.02 -8.90 -14.44
C VAL A 91 2.51 -9.02 -14.34
N ASP A 92 1.98 -10.22 -14.52
CA ASP A 92 0.55 -10.46 -14.45
C ASP A 92 0.06 -10.45 -13.00
N ASP A 93 -1.21 -10.10 -12.81
CA ASP A 93 -1.85 -10.29 -11.52
C ASP A 93 -1.88 -11.77 -11.21
N GLY A 94 -1.68 -12.11 -9.94
CA GLY A 94 -1.69 -13.52 -9.55
C GLY A 94 -0.99 -13.74 -8.23
N LYS A 95 -0.65 -14.99 -8.00
CA LYS A 95 0.01 -15.43 -6.77
C LYS A 95 1.50 -15.60 -7.02
N TYR A 96 2.31 -15.07 -6.09
CA TYR A 96 3.76 -15.13 -6.17
C TYR A 96 4.35 -15.54 -4.83
N ILE A 97 5.55 -16.10 -4.86
CA ILE A 97 6.33 -16.33 -3.65
C ILE A 97 7.12 -15.06 -3.38
N PHE A 98 6.91 -14.47 -2.20
CA PHE A 98 7.57 -13.24 -1.80
C PHE A 98 8.75 -13.55 -0.88
N ARG A 99 9.91 -13.00 -1.19
CA ARG A 99 11.13 -13.21 -0.39
C ARG A 99 11.70 -11.88 0.05
N PHE A 100 12.08 -11.81 1.32
CA PHE A 100 12.78 -10.67 1.87
C PHE A 100 14.26 -11.04 2.02
N TYR A 101 15.12 -10.21 1.47
CA TYR A 101 16.56 -10.42 1.53
C TYR A 101 17.22 -9.41 2.45
#